data_46ba8aeb6bf71fea627bed99da5f6f1e
#
_entry.id   46ba8aeb6bf71fea627bed99da5f6f1e
#
_cell.length_a   1.000
_cell.length_b   1.000
_cell.length_c   1.000
_cell.angle_alpha   90.00
_cell.angle_beta   90.00
_cell.angle_gamma   90.00
#
_symmetry.space_group_name_H-M   'P 1'
#
loop_
_entity.id
_entity.type
_entity.pdbx_description
1 polymer ?
#
loop_
_entity_poly.entity_id
_entity_poly.type
_entity_poly.pdbx_seq_one_letter_code
_entity_poly.pdbx_strand_id
1 'polypeptide(L)'
;KLPEFCAGTHIGRLSPKSAKIKSLTGLLSGEALTLPYYRDAALQSWVDRTIREQKIDAIVVFSSAMAQYVTRHAGLPTLVDFCDVDSAKWTQYAPNHRWPMSWIYRREGEKLLAFERAVAMSTTHSFFVTENETELFLRSAPECRGKVSAMCNGVDADFFSPDHPLASPFVADEIPLVFTGAMDYWPNIDAVQWFVRDI
;
A
#
# COMPACT_ATOMS: atom_id res chain seq x y z
N LYS A 1 -5.98 -15.06 17.23
CA LYS A 1 -5.49 -16.01 16.20
C LYS A 1 -4.08 -15.73 15.73
N LEU A 2 -3.60 -14.45 15.61
CA LEU A 2 -2.20 -14.16 15.26
C LEU A 2 -1.17 -14.85 16.18
N PRO A 3 -1.36 -14.90 17.51
CA PRO A 3 -0.43 -15.60 18.41
C PRO A 3 -0.30 -17.10 18.15
N GLU A 4 -1.23 -17.71 17.45
CA GLU A 4 -1.16 -19.15 17.11
C GLU A 4 -0.15 -19.42 15.98
N PHE A 5 0.17 -18.40 15.18
CA PHE A 5 1.06 -18.50 14.01
C PHE A 5 2.38 -17.75 14.17
N CYS A 6 2.47 -16.87 15.18
CA CYS A 6 3.62 -15.98 15.37
C CYS A 6 4.26 -16.18 16.74
N ALA A 7 5.59 -16.26 16.81
CA ALA A 7 6.33 -16.33 18.06
C ALA A 7 6.19 -15.04 18.91
N GLY A 8 5.88 -13.93 18.29
CA GLY A 8 5.61 -12.65 18.96
C GLY A 8 4.84 -11.71 18.04
N THR A 9 4.02 -10.85 18.64
CA THR A 9 3.22 -9.87 17.91
C THR A 9 3.23 -8.52 18.61
N HIS A 10 3.15 -7.45 17.83
CA HIS A 10 2.92 -6.10 18.31
C HIS A 10 1.87 -5.42 17.41
N ILE A 11 0.88 -4.81 18.02
CA ILE A 11 -0.20 -4.12 17.32
C ILE A 11 -0.20 -2.66 17.76
N GLY A 12 0.25 -1.79 16.87
CA GLY A 12 0.15 -0.34 17.04
C GLY A 12 -1.29 0.14 16.85
N ARG A 13 -1.73 1.06 17.72
CA ARG A 13 -3.05 1.71 17.59
C ARG A 13 -2.90 3.03 16.85
N LEU A 14 -3.54 3.12 15.69
CA LEU A 14 -3.61 4.36 14.93
C LEU A 14 -4.89 5.13 15.28
N SER A 15 -4.73 6.36 15.77
CA SER A 15 -5.83 7.31 15.90
C SER A 15 -5.84 8.23 14.67
N PRO A 16 -6.82 8.13 13.76
CA PRO A 16 -6.79 8.89 12.50
C PRO A 16 -6.70 10.41 12.69
N LYS A 17 -7.36 10.96 13.71
CA LYS A 17 -7.34 12.41 13.99
C LYS A 17 -5.95 12.89 14.42
N SER A 18 -5.34 12.22 15.41
CA SER A 18 -4.00 12.57 15.87
C SER A 18 -2.93 12.29 14.82
N ALA A 19 -3.06 11.20 14.05
CA ALA A 19 -2.17 10.87 12.95
C ALA A 19 -2.18 11.94 11.85
N LYS A 20 -3.36 12.48 11.49
CA LYS A 20 -3.47 13.61 10.54
C LYS A 20 -2.74 14.87 11.05
N ILE A 21 -2.87 15.21 12.32
CA ILE A 21 -2.13 16.35 12.89
C ILE A 21 -0.64 16.07 12.85
N LYS A 22 -0.23 14.88 13.29
CA LYS A 22 1.17 14.45 13.28
C LYS A 22 1.76 14.42 11.87
N SER A 23 0.97 14.05 10.86
CA SER A 23 1.45 14.01 9.46
C SER A 23 1.94 15.36 8.97
N LEU A 24 1.40 16.48 9.49
CA LEU A 24 1.84 17.82 9.12
C LEU A 24 3.30 18.10 9.45
N THR A 25 3.91 17.34 10.37
CA THR A 25 5.36 17.44 10.63
C THR A 25 6.18 17.11 9.39
N GLY A 26 5.66 16.30 8.48
CA GLY A 26 6.29 16.00 7.19
C GLY A 26 6.47 17.23 6.29
N LEU A 27 5.69 18.30 6.48
CA LEU A 27 5.90 19.57 5.78
C LEU A 27 7.20 20.26 6.25
N LEU A 28 7.51 20.15 7.53
CA LEU A 28 8.69 20.76 8.14
C LEU A 28 9.95 19.89 7.91
N SER A 29 9.83 18.57 8.04
CA SER A 29 10.96 17.63 7.83
C SER A 29 11.28 17.38 6.36
N GLY A 30 10.41 17.81 5.43
CA GLY A 30 10.60 17.59 3.99
C GLY A 30 10.29 16.17 3.52
N GLU A 31 9.75 15.31 4.37
CA GLU A 31 9.32 13.94 4.03
C GLU A 31 7.86 13.87 3.57
N ALA A 32 7.44 12.74 3.01
CA ALA A 32 6.03 12.48 2.68
C ALA A 32 5.18 12.48 3.96
N LEU A 33 3.96 13.05 3.88
CA LEU A 33 3.03 13.13 5.01
C LEU A 33 2.56 11.75 5.47
N THR A 34 2.52 10.80 4.57
CA THR A 34 2.19 9.39 4.84
C THR A 34 3.14 8.77 5.87
N LEU A 35 4.42 9.13 5.86
CA LEU A 35 5.40 8.52 6.78
C LEU A 35 5.11 8.89 8.24
N PRO A 36 5.07 10.17 8.65
CA PRO A 36 4.72 10.52 10.02
C PRO A 36 3.26 10.16 10.38
N TYR A 37 2.35 10.05 9.42
CA TYR A 37 1.00 9.55 9.67
C TYR A 37 1.01 8.16 10.28
N TYR A 38 1.80 7.24 9.70
CA TYR A 38 1.93 5.86 10.18
C TYR A 38 3.06 5.63 11.18
N ARG A 39 3.83 6.66 11.54
CA ARG A 39 4.97 6.52 12.45
C ARG A 39 4.52 6.30 13.89
N ASP A 40 4.99 5.21 14.48
CA ASP A 40 4.75 4.81 15.87
C ASP A 40 6.09 4.45 16.54
N ALA A 41 6.44 5.20 17.60
CA ALA A 41 7.69 4.98 18.31
C ALA A 41 7.72 3.63 19.07
N ALA A 42 6.57 3.15 19.55
CA ALA A 42 6.48 1.87 20.22
C ALA A 42 6.69 0.72 19.25
N LEU A 43 6.09 0.81 18.05
CA LEU A 43 6.32 -0.15 16.97
C LEU A 43 7.79 -0.15 16.53
N GLN A 44 8.40 1.02 16.31
CA GLN A 44 9.83 1.11 15.98
C GLN A 44 10.70 0.43 17.05
N SER A 45 10.46 0.74 18.33
CA SER A 45 11.20 0.15 19.44
C SER A 45 11.01 -1.37 19.52
N TRP A 46 9.82 -1.86 19.20
CA TRP A 46 9.55 -3.30 19.17
C TRP A 46 10.31 -3.97 18.01
N VAL A 47 10.30 -3.38 16.81
CA VAL A 47 11.05 -3.89 15.65
C VAL A 47 12.54 -3.92 15.95
N ASP A 48 13.11 -2.81 16.43
CA ASP A 48 14.53 -2.72 16.74
C ASP A 48 14.97 -3.72 17.80
N ARG A 49 14.15 -3.94 18.83
CA ARG A 49 14.38 -4.92 19.87
C ARG A 49 14.30 -6.35 19.32
N THR A 50 13.24 -6.64 18.54
CA THR A 50 13.05 -7.97 17.96
C THR A 50 14.20 -8.37 17.06
N ILE A 51 14.66 -7.47 16.19
CA ILE A 51 15.80 -7.73 15.31
C ILE A 51 17.10 -7.96 16.10
N ARG A 52 17.30 -7.22 17.19
CA ARG A 52 18.49 -7.33 18.02
C ARG A 52 18.51 -8.59 18.90
N GLU A 53 17.34 -8.96 19.46
CA GLU A 53 17.24 -9.99 20.49
C GLU A 53 16.84 -11.38 19.95
N GLN A 54 16.27 -11.41 18.75
CA GLN A 54 15.84 -12.64 18.09
C GLN A 54 16.73 -12.93 16.87
N LYS A 55 16.85 -14.20 16.54
CA LYS A 55 17.49 -14.62 15.30
C LYS A 55 16.51 -14.39 14.13
N ILE A 56 16.61 -13.23 13.50
CA ILE A 56 15.81 -12.88 12.32
C ILE A 56 16.66 -13.15 11.08
N ASP A 57 16.20 -14.03 10.20
CA ASP A 57 16.90 -14.40 8.97
C ASP A 57 16.49 -13.53 7.78
N ALA A 58 15.26 -13.02 7.77
CA ALA A 58 14.74 -12.14 6.73
C ALA A 58 13.58 -11.27 7.26
N ILE A 59 13.31 -10.17 6.57
CA ILE A 59 12.20 -9.26 6.86
C ILE A 59 11.26 -9.21 5.66
N VAL A 60 9.97 -9.30 5.89
CA VAL A 60 8.94 -9.03 4.90
C VAL A 60 8.14 -7.80 5.35
N VAL A 61 8.05 -6.82 4.48
CA VAL A 61 7.31 -5.59 4.72
C VAL A 61 6.10 -5.55 3.80
N PHE A 62 4.94 -5.26 4.36
CA PHE A 62 3.72 -5.06 3.60
C PHE A 62 3.31 -3.59 3.63
N SER A 63 3.12 -2.98 2.47
CA SER A 63 2.83 -1.56 2.23
C SER A 63 4.05 -0.64 2.36
N SER A 64 4.14 0.33 1.43
CA SER A 64 5.27 1.25 1.29
C SER A 64 5.63 1.99 2.59
N ALA A 65 4.63 2.53 3.29
CA ALA A 65 4.83 3.31 4.51
C ALA A 65 5.45 2.51 5.66
N MET A 66 5.26 1.17 5.68
CA MET A 66 5.80 0.30 6.74
C MET A 66 7.30 0.07 6.58
N ALA A 67 7.86 0.25 5.39
CA ALA A 67 9.30 0.14 5.17
C ALA A 67 10.13 1.13 6.02
N GLN A 68 9.54 2.25 6.48
CA GLN A 68 10.20 3.19 7.37
C GLN A 68 10.76 2.55 8.66
N TYR A 69 10.17 1.43 9.11
CA TYR A 69 10.58 0.75 10.33
C TYR A 69 11.82 -0.12 10.17
N VAL A 70 12.17 -0.48 8.94
CA VAL A 70 13.27 -1.42 8.66
C VAL A 70 14.43 -0.83 7.90
N THR A 71 14.32 0.38 7.37
CA THR A 71 15.38 1.04 6.58
C THR A 71 16.70 1.22 7.33
N ARG A 72 16.70 1.14 8.68
CA ARG A 72 17.90 1.24 9.53
C ARG A 72 18.64 -0.10 9.68
N HIS A 73 18.03 -1.20 9.25
CA HIS A 73 18.54 -2.55 9.44
C HIS A 73 19.16 -3.09 8.15
N ALA A 74 20.07 -2.30 7.56
CA ALA A 74 20.85 -2.71 6.39
C ALA A 74 21.67 -3.96 6.73
N GLY A 75 21.50 -5.02 5.96
CA GLY A 75 22.23 -6.28 6.15
C GLY A 75 21.34 -7.50 6.38
N LEU A 76 20.05 -7.30 6.72
CA LEU A 76 19.06 -8.37 6.68
C LEU A 76 18.39 -8.45 5.31
N PRO A 77 18.25 -9.64 4.71
CA PRO A 77 17.43 -9.81 3.52
C PRO A 77 16.03 -9.23 3.77
N THR A 78 15.64 -8.26 2.97
CA THR A 78 14.37 -7.56 3.13
C THR A 78 13.59 -7.59 1.83
N LEU A 79 12.38 -8.12 1.89
CA LEU A 79 11.39 -8.11 0.81
C LEU A 79 10.31 -7.09 1.15
N VAL A 80 9.91 -6.28 0.17
CA VAL A 80 8.86 -5.28 0.35
C VAL A 80 7.75 -5.50 -0.66
N ASP A 81 6.55 -5.77 -0.18
CA ASP A 81 5.35 -5.72 -0.98
C ASP A 81 4.75 -4.32 -0.91
N PHE A 82 4.97 -3.53 -1.94
CA PHE A 82 4.38 -2.19 -2.06
C PHE A 82 2.87 -2.24 -2.32
N CYS A 83 2.38 -3.33 -2.88
CA CYS A 83 1.05 -3.53 -3.44
C CYS A 83 0.83 -2.66 -4.69
N ASP A 84 0.65 -1.37 -4.52
CA ASP A 84 0.43 -0.37 -5.56
C ASP A 84 1.49 0.73 -5.52
N VAL A 85 1.57 1.55 -6.59
CA VAL A 85 2.40 2.76 -6.59
C VAL A 85 1.63 3.88 -5.88
N ASP A 86 1.76 3.95 -4.55
CA ASP A 86 1.04 4.93 -3.72
C ASP A 86 1.35 6.38 -4.12
N SER A 87 2.59 6.66 -4.50
CA SER A 87 3.00 7.99 -4.99
C SER A 87 2.24 8.43 -6.24
N ALA A 88 1.93 7.49 -7.16
CA ALA A 88 1.17 7.78 -8.37
C ALA A 88 -0.28 8.15 -8.05
N LYS A 89 -0.91 7.51 -7.06
CA LYS A 89 -2.27 7.84 -6.60
C LYS A 89 -2.36 9.31 -6.17
N TRP A 90 -1.42 9.78 -5.35
CA TRP A 90 -1.39 11.17 -4.92
C TRP A 90 -1.21 12.15 -6.07
N THR A 91 -0.33 11.82 -7.01
CA THR A 91 -0.11 12.64 -8.21
C THR A 91 -1.37 12.72 -9.09
N GLN A 92 -2.11 11.60 -9.23
CA GLN A 92 -3.36 11.55 -10.00
C GLN A 92 -4.49 12.37 -9.34
N TYR A 93 -4.51 12.47 -8.01
CA TYR A 93 -5.53 13.26 -7.31
C TYR A 93 -5.29 14.78 -7.41
N ALA A 94 -4.06 15.21 -7.58
CA ALA A 94 -3.69 16.61 -7.56
C ALA A 94 -4.48 17.51 -8.56
N PRO A 95 -4.68 17.12 -9.84
CA PRO A 95 -5.41 17.93 -10.81
C PRO A 95 -6.90 18.14 -10.46
N ASN A 96 -7.51 17.19 -9.75
CA ASN A 96 -8.93 17.21 -9.39
C ASN A 96 -9.22 18.08 -8.17
N HIS A 97 -8.20 18.74 -7.60
CA HIS A 97 -8.35 19.53 -6.40
C HIS A 97 -7.81 20.95 -6.60
N ARG A 98 -8.42 21.91 -5.89
CA ARG A 98 -7.97 23.31 -5.87
C ARG A 98 -6.84 23.49 -4.86
N TRP A 99 -6.08 24.58 -5.02
CA TRP A 99 -5.12 25.01 -4.01
C TRP A 99 -5.82 25.22 -2.64
N PRO A 100 -5.23 24.81 -1.51
CA PRO A 100 -3.89 24.25 -1.32
C PRO A 100 -3.80 22.73 -1.51
N MET A 101 -4.90 22.00 -1.64
CA MET A 101 -4.90 20.54 -1.68
C MET A 101 -4.18 19.99 -2.91
N SER A 102 -4.32 20.62 -4.09
CA SER A 102 -3.59 20.23 -5.30
C SER A 102 -2.07 20.27 -5.10
N TRP A 103 -1.57 21.29 -4.39
CA TRP A 103 -0.16 21.41 -4.04
C TRP A 103 0.27 20.33 -3.05
N ILE A 104 -0.54 20.09 -2.01
CA ILE A 104 -0.26 19.06 -0.99
C ILE A 104 -0.16 17.68 -1.66
N TYR A 105 -1.10 17.31 -2.52
CA TYR A 105 -1.11 16.01 -3.20
C TYR A 105 0.06 15.84 -4.17
N ARG A 106 0.40 16.87 -4.93
CA ARG A 106 1.57 16.82 -5.81
C ARG A 106 2.86 16.61 -5.02
N ARG A 107 3.04 17.43 -3.97
CA ARG A 107 4.20 17.29 -3.07
C ARG A 107 4.24 15.91 -2.42
N GLU A 108 3.10 15.40 -1.99
CA GLU A 108 3.01 14.06 -1.39
C GLU A 108 3.46 12.98 -2.36
N GLY A 109 2.95 13.00 -3.59
CA GLY A 109 3.37 12.08 -4.64
C GLY A 109 4.87 12.14 -4.90
N GLU A 110 5.45 13.34 -5.03
CA GLU A 110 6.90 13.52 -5.24
C GLU A 110 7.74 12.98 -4.08
N LYS A 111 7.34 13.28 -2.83
CA LYS A 111 8.09 12.85 -1.65
C LYS A 111 7.96 11.36 -1.38
N LEU A 112 6.77 10.80 -1.62
CA LEU A 112 6.53 9.38 -1.46
C LEU A 112 7.27 8.58 -2.53
N LEU A 113 7.28 9.03 -3.79
CA LEU A 113 8.07 8.41 -4.85
C LEU A 113 9.57 8.38 -4.49
N ALA A 114 10.11 9.47 -3.96
CA ALA A 114 11.50 9.50 -3.52
C ALA A 114 11.78 8.47 -2.42
N PHE A 115 10.84 8.28 -1.50
CA PHE A 115 10.93 7.26 -0.47
C PHE A 115 10.82 5.84 -1.05
N GLU A 116 9.83 5.57 -1.90
CA GLU A 116 9.64 4.26 -2.55
C GLU A 116 10.88 3.85 -3.35
N ARG A 117 11.48 4.78 -4.09
CA ARG A 117 12.75 4.56 -4.82
C ARG A 117 13.89 4.19 -3.89
N ALA A 118 14.07 4.94 -2.79
CA ALA A 118 15.11 4.66 -1.81
C ALA A 118 14.92 3.29 -1.16
N VAL A 119 13.69 2.91 -0.83
CA VAL A 119 13.35 1.59 -0.29
C VAL A 119 13.67 0.50 -1.31
N ALA A 120 13.16 0.61 -2.55
CA ALA A 120 13.39 -0.39 -3.59
C ALA A 120 14.89 -0.61 -3.86
N MET A 121 15.69 0.46 -3.85
CA MET A 121 17.14 0.38 -4.04
C MET A 121 17.88 -0.24 -2.86
N SER A 122 17.41 -0.02 -1.63
CA SER A 122 18.08 -0.47 -0.39
C SER A 122 17.70 -1.88 0.06
N THR A 123 16.58 -2.42 -0.44
CA THR A 123 16.08 -3.74 -0.06
C THR A 123 16.55 -4.84 -1.02
N THR A 124 16.36 -6.09 -0.63
CA THR A 124 16.74 -7.22 -1.47
C THR A 124 15.92 -7.25 -2.74
N HIS A 125 14.59 -7.18 -2.59
CA HIS A 125 13.65 -7.10 -3.71
C HIS A 125 12.32 -6.49 -3.26
N SER A 126 11.59 -5.90 -4.21
CA SER A 126 10.28 -5.32 -3.93
C SER A 126 9.25 -5.79 -4.96
N PHE A 127 7.99 -5.79 -4.56
CA PHE A 127 6.90 -6.29 -5.37
C PHE A 127 5.78 -5.26 -5.51
N PHE A 128 5.13 -5.28 -6.65
CA PHE A 128 3.85 -4.63 -6.92
C PHE A 128 2.81 -5.68 -7.29
N VAL A 129 1.54 -5.39 -7.07
CA VAL A 129 0.46 -6.38 -7.26
C VAL A 129 0.23 -6.78 -8.72
N THR A 130 0.68 -5.96 -9.70
CA THR A 130 0.55 -6.25 -11.13
C THR A 130 1.77 -5.80 -11.92
N GLU A 131 1.93 -6.34 -13.13
CA GLU A 131 2.92 -5.85 -14.11
C GLU A 131 2.68 -4.38 -14.47
N ASN A 132 1.42 -3.95 -14.57
CA ASN A 132 1.10 -2.55 -14.87
C ASN A 132 1.60 -1.59 -13.79
N GLU A 133 1.45 -1.96 -12.50
CA GLU A 133 1.99 -1.17 -11.39
C GLU A 133 3.53 -1.17 -11.41
N THR A 134 4.15 -2.32 -11.68
CA THR A 134 5.61 -2.43 -11.84
C THR A 134 6.12 -1.51 -12.95
N GLU A 135 5.50 -1.53 -14.12
CA GLU A 135 5.86 -0.65 -15.22
C GLU A 135 5.59 0.83 -14.91
N LEU A 136 4.48 1.14 -14.24
CA LEU A 136 4.17 2.49 -13.79
C LEU A 136 5.28 3.04 -12.89
N PHE A 137 5.71 2.24 -11.92
CA PHE A 137 6.82 2.61 -11.03
C PHE A 137 8.12 2.78 -11.80
N LEU A 138 8.49 1.83 -12.66
CA LEU A 138 9.74 1.86 -13.42
C LEU A 138 9.83 3.01 -14.43
N ARG A 139 8.70 3.55 -14.89
CA ARG A 139 8.71 4.80 -15.70
C ARG A 139 9.24 5.99 -14.90
N SER A 140 8.95 6.03 -13.60
CA SER A 140 9.38 7.10 -12.69
C SER A 140 10.68 6.79 -11.94
N ALA A 141 11.08 5.52 -11.90
CA ALA A 141 12.23 5.01 -11.15
C ALA A 141 12.99 3.94 -11.97
N PRO A 142 13.53 4.29 -13.17
CA PRO A 142 14.17 3.32 -14.06
C PRO A 142 15.41 2.65 -13.46
N GLU A 143 16.06 3.29 -12.50
CA GLU A 143 17.20 2.74 -11.76
C GLU A 143 16.83 1.54 -10.86
N CYS A 144 15.55 1.38 -10.52
CA CYS A 144 15.07 0.24 -9.75
C CYS A 144 14.84 -1.03 -10.57
N ARG A 145 15.12 -0.99 -11.89
CA ARG A 145 15.03 -2.16 -12.76
C ARG A 145 15.90 -3.31 -12.24
N GLY A 146 15.31 -4.51 -12.14
CA GLY A 146 15.96 -5.67 -11.55
C GLY A 146 15.84 -5.77 -10.02
N LYS A 147 15.28 -4.73 -9.37
CA LYS A 147 14.98 -4.70 -7.95
C LYS A 147 13.48 -4.81 -7.65
N VAL A 148 12.65 -4.70 -8.68
CA VAL A 148 11.20 -4.78 -8.57
C VAL A 148 10.61 -5.74 -9.57
N SER A 149 9.52 -6.41 -9.20
CA SER A 149 8.74 -7.28 -10.08
C SER A 149 7.28 -7.36 -9.62
N ALA A 150 6.42 -7.91 -10.45
CA ALA A 150 5.04 -8.17 -10.06
C ALA A 150 4.93 -9.43 -9.20
N MET A 151 4.06 -9.37 -8.19
CA MET A 151 3.60 -10.50 -7.38
C MET A 151 2.09 -10.38 -7.21
N CYS A 152 1.36 -11.08 -8.07
CA CYS A 152 -0.10 -11.02 -8.09
C CYS A 152 -0.72 -11.59 -6.81
N ASN A 153 -1.85 -11.01 -6.41
CA ASN A 153 -2.65 -11.56 -5.31
C ASN A 153 -3.13 -12.97 -5.65
N GLY A 154 -3.09 -13.84 -4.65
CA GLY A 154 -3.72 -15.16 -4.73
C GLY A 154 -5.22 -15.09 -4.47
N VAL A 155 -5.93 -16.13 -4.91
CA VAL A 155 -7.34 -16.34 -4.61
C VAL A 155 -7.56 -17.80 -4.23
N ASP A 156 -8.46 -18.04 -3.29
CA ASP A 156 -8.91 -19.39 -2.97
C ASP A 156 -9.78 -19.91 -4.11
N ALA A 157 -9.15 -20.61 -5.08
CA ALA A 157 -9.80 -21.08 -6.26
C ALA A 157 -10.81 -22.22 -5.99
N ASP A 158 -10.62 -22.94 -4.89
CA ASP A 158 -11.57 -23.99 -4.48
C ASP A 158 -12.83 -23.36 -3.92
N PHE A 159 -12.70 -22.34 -3.07
CA PHE A 159 -13.84 -21.60 -2.51
C PHE A 159 -14.60 -20.79 -3.58
N PHE A 160 -13.88 -20.14 -4.49
CA PHE A 160 -14.45 -19.31 -5.57
C PHE A 160 -14.65 -20.09 -6.89
N SER A 161 -14.74 -21.43 -6.83
CA SER A 161 -14.93 -22.23 -8.02
C SER A 161 -16.30 -22.00 -8.68
N PRO A 162 -16.36 -21.87 -10.01
CA PRO A 162 -17.62 -21.83 -10.75
C PRO A 162 -18.36 -23.17 -10.73
N ASP A 163 -17.70 -24.27 -10.32
CA ASP A 163 -18.29 -25.60 -10.24
C ASP A 163 -19.20 -25.78 -9.00
N HIS A 164 -19.22 -24.82 -8.10
CA HIS A 164 -20.15 -24.85 -6.97
C HIS A 164 -21.59 -24.65 -7.45
N PRO A 165 -22.54 -25.52 -7.03
CA PRO A 165 -23.95 -25.44 -7.42
C PRO A 165 -24.64 -24.27 -6.67
N LEU A 166 -24.32 -23.04 -7.06
CA LEU A 166 -24.93 -21.85 -6.47
C LEU A 166 -26.20 -21.50 -7.25
N ALA A 167 -27.31 -21.31 -6.52
CA ALA A 167 -28.54 -20.79 -7.12
C ALA A 167 -28.32 -19.32 -7.51
N SER A 168 -28.76 -18.96 -8.74
CA SER A 168 -28.75 -17.56 -9.16
C SER A 168 -29.68 -16.72 -8.26
N PRO A 169 -29.24 -15.62 -7.68
CA PRO A 169 -30.11 -14.70 -6.95
C PRO A 169 -30.96 -13.82 -7.87
N PHE A 170 -30.75 -13.89 -9.18
CA PHE A 170 -31.40 -13.04 -10.18
C PHE A 170 -32.56 -13.77 -10.84
N VAL A 171 -33.56 -13.01 -11.29
CA VAL A 171 -34.73 -13.54 -12.02
C VAL A 171 -34.30 -13.97 -13.43
N ALA A 172 -34.95 -15.02 -13.97
CA ALA A 172 -34.51 -15.69 -15.20
C ALA A 172 -34.44 -14.77 -16.44
N ASP A 173 -35.26 -13.72 -16.49
CA ASP A 173 -35.33 -12.79 -17.62
C ASP A 173 -34.56 -11.48 -17.42
N GLU A 174 -33.80 -11.38 -16.32
CA GLU A 174 -32.94 -10.21 -16.05
C GLU A 174 -31.53 -10.42 -16.59
N ILE A 175 -30.94 -9.34 -17.11
CA ILE A 175 -29.51 -9.28 -17.46
C ILE A 175 -28.81 -8.47 -16.36
N PRO A 176 -28.36 -9.12 -15.28
CA PRO A 176 -27.77 -8.41 -14.17
C PRO A 176 -26.37 -7.91 -14.49
N LEU A 177 -26.12 -6.65 -14.17
CA LEU A 177 -24.76 -6.09 -14.11
C LEU A 177 -24.36 -6.01 -12.64
N VAL A 178 -23.29 -6.71 -12.27
CA VAL A 178 -22.84 -6.82 -10.89
C VAL A 178 -21.54 -6.07 -10.72
N PHE A 179 -21.52 -5.12 -9.79
CA PHE A 179 -20.31 -4.47 -9.33
C PHE A 179 -19.96 -4.95 -7.92
N THR A 180 -18.73 -5.42 -7.73
CA THR A 180 -18.22 -5.85 -6.42
C THR A 180 -17.10 -4.92 -5.96
N GLY A 181 -17.20 -4.44 -4.73
CA GLY A 181 -16.19 -3.56 -4.14
C GLY A 181 -16.67 -2.94 -2.83
N ALA A 182 -15.75 -2.41 -2.03
CA ALA A 182 -16.08 -1.66 -0.84
C ALA A 182 -16.71 -0.30 -1.23
N MET A 183 -17.98 -0.10 -0.90
CA MET A 183 -18.74 1.10 -1.30
C MET A 183 -18.52 2.31 -0.37
N ASP A 184 -17.67 2.19 0.62
CA ASP A 184 -17.10 3.28 1.42
C ASP A 184 -15.74 3.77 0.87
N TYR A 185 -15.24 3.12 -0.18
CA TYR A 185 -14.04 3.50 -0.90
C TYR A 185 -14.41 4.34 -2.12
N TRP A 186 -14.04 5.63 -2.11
CA TRP A 186 -14.50 6.61 -3.10
C TRP A 186 -14.20 6.24 -4.58
N PRO A 187 -13.08 5.59 -4.96
CA PRO A 187 -12.87 5.20 -6.36
C PRO A 187 -13.92 4.21 -6.87
N ASN A 188 -14.42 3.32 -6.01
CA ASN A 188 -15.51 2.41 -6.37
C ASN A 188 -16.81 3.16 -6.59
N ILE A 189 -17.10 4.15 -5.74
CA ILE A 189 -18.27 5.03 -5.90
C ILE A 189 -18.19 5.79 -7.23
N ASP A 190 -17.03 6.37 -7.53
CA ASP A 190 -16.77 7.12 -8.76
C ASP A 190 -16.91 6.22 -9.99
N ALA A 191 -16.36 5.02 -9.96
CA ALA A 191 -16.46 4.04 -11.04
C ALA A 191 -17.93 3.66 -11.34
N VAL A 192 -18.72 3.38 -10.30
CA VAL A 192 -20.15 3.05 -10.46
C VAL A 192 -20.92 4.25 -11.01
N GLN A 193 -20.65 5.46 -10.50
CA GLN A 193 -21.29 6.67 -11.00
C GLN A 193 -20.95 6.94 -12.47
N TRP A 194 -19.68 6.78 -12.85
CA TRP A 194 -19.25 6.92 -14.23
C TRP A 194 -19.95 5.88 -15.12
N PHE A 195 -19.93 4.62 -14.73
CA PHE A 195 -20.58 3.55 -15.51
C PHE A 195 -22.07 3.84 -15.76
N VAL A 196 -22.81 4.25 -14.73
CA VAL A 196 -24.26 4.52 -14.85
C VAL A 196 -24.56 5.77 -15.69
N ARG A 197 -23.64 6.75 -15.73
CA ARG A 197 -23.89 8.03 -16.46
C ARG A 197 -23.42 7.98 -17.90
N ASP A 198 -22.35 7.23 -18.18
CA ASP A 198 -21.59 7.38 -19.43
C ASP A 198 -21.59 6.12 -20.28
N ILE A 199 -22.07 4.98 -19.75
CA ILE A 199 -22.22 3.70 -20.43
C ILE A 199 -23.69 3.26 -20.45
#